data_c8f5c4041aea6abc710175e5ffb00bfb
#
_entry.id   c8f5c4041aea6abc710175e5ffb00bfb
#
_cell.length_a   1.000
_cell.length_b   1.000
_cell.length_c   1.000
_cell.angle_alpha   90.00
_cell.angle_beta   90.00
_cell.angle_gamma   90.00
#
_symmetry.space_group_name_H-M   'P 1'
#
loop_
_entity.id
_entity.type
_entity.pdbx_description
1 polymer ?
#
loop_
_entity_poly.entity_id
_entity_poly.type
_entity_poly.pdbx_seq_one_letter_code
_entity_poly.pdbx_strand_id
1 'polypeptide(L)'
;MKIREKITLESCVKWFAALCTASLLVASVPFTFFLYQLLLMLSVFFGAGLLLWLFLVDRRVYRRPFFPIFLLFCVSYFVTIVLNRQSGFFSNCGQLVYTGIYFFVFFCVFSTLGIKARSATLKLICRMVFVFSMAVALISLGMMLASYSAEVPYRGTTILIGFNPRNTSMQLSGIAAGPSTLSELCLLGTFSTWYLFGRKEVRRLGPCVVSCVIYLFTIGAANAYSALISMLAFSVLFPLCRSIGNITGKKIARRGMEATAQMLALCLLVTGVFYGTQRMETAAVNGISQAVYQRELKEAEKNQPDQSAIPGQPPEDEDQDCPNDPEIPDGEPSTPEQLPEPPKEVTISRDIKTSANGVRSSIWREGIKLFLAHPLGVTNNAISVKVFYGVPDYEYRNLHNGYLTLLAASGIIGFALILVFGVWFFIKALRGLSTCHDEAKGLLLSVLIASCGAILAADLVNGCFVLWRGLPYIFLWLLLGEICAQITEPSSGKK
;
A
#
# COMPACT_ATOMS: atom_id res chain seq x y z
N MET A 1 -38.64 -14.57 -21.49
CA MET A 1 -37.48 -15.41 -21.87
C MET A 1 -36.45 -14.58 -22.64
N LYS A 2 -35.74 -13.66 -21.92
CA LYS A 2 -34.69 -12.75 -22.46
C LYS A 2 -33.47 -12.73 -21.53
N ILE A 3 -32.96 -13.90 -21.15
CA ILE A 3 -31.73 -14.03 -20.36
C ILE A 3 -30.78 -14.95 -21.13
N ARG A 4 -30.35 -14.50 -22.29
CA ARG A 4 -29.10 -14.88 -22.94
C ARG A 4 -28.42 -13.64 -23.48
N GLU A 5 -28.19 -12.63 -22.63
CA GLU A 5 -27.05 -11.76 -22.87
C GLU A 5 -25.83 -12.66 -22.83
N LYS A 6 -25.22 -12.86 -24.00
CA LYS A 6 -24.00 -13.66 -24.16
C LYS A 6 -23.00 -13.09 -23.14
N ILE A 7 -22.65 -13.86 -22.13
CA ILE A 7 -21.54 -13.54 -21.24
C ILE A 7 -20.32 -13.35 -22.15
N THR A 8 -19.93 -12.10 -22.34
CA THR A 8 -18.81 -11.77 -23.21
C THR A 8 -17.51 -11.85 -22.41
N LEU A 9 -16.39 -12.16 -23.07
CA LEU A 9 -15.07 -12.14 -22.45
C LEU A 9 -14.80 -10.79 -21.74
N GLU A 10 -15.26 -9.68 -22.33
CA GLU A 10 -15.16 -8.34 -21.76
C GLU A 10 -15.86 -8.24 -20.40
N SER A 11 -17.06 -8.78 -20.30
CA SER A 11 -17.83 -8.84 -19.05
C SER A 11 -17.14 -9.71 -18.00
N CYS A 12 -16.64 -10.88 -18.41
CA CYS A 12 -15.90 -11.79 -17.52
C CYS A 12 -14.67 -11.10 -16.94
N VAL A 13 -13.83 -10.49 -17.76
CA VAL A 13 -12.61 -9.80 -17.31
C VAL A 13 -12.95 -8.62 -16.41
N LYS A 14 -13.98 -7.84 -16.73
CA LYS A 14 -14.43 -6.71 -15.92
C LYS A 14 -14.83 -7.14 -14.51
N TRP A 15 -15.72 -8.12 -14.40
CA TRP A 15 -16.22 -8.56 -13.09
C TRP A 15 -15.18 -9.37 -12.32
N PHE A 16 -14.32 -10.10 -13.01
CA PHE A 16 -13.20 -10.78 -12.39
C PHE A 16 -12.17 -9.80 -11.80
N ALA A 17 -11.82 -8.74 -12.54
CA ALA A 17 -10.95 -7.68 -12.02
C ALA A 17 -11.59 -6.97 -10.81
N ALA A 18 -12.92 -6.75 -10.82
CA ALA A 18 -13.64 -6.22 -9.67
C ALA A 18 -13.60 -7.17 -8.46
N LEU A 19 -13.77 -8.48 -8.67
CA LEU A 19 -13.67 -9.49 -7.61
C LEU A 19 -12.27 -9.50 -6.97
N CYS A 20 -11.21 -9.52 -7.79
CA CYS A 20 -9.83 -9.45 -7.31
C CYS A 20 -9.57 -8.16 -6.53
N THR A 21 -10.07 -7.03 -7.03
CA THR A 21 -9.95 -5.73 -6.35
C THR A 21 -10.69 -5.74 -5.02
N ALA A 22 -11.94 -6.21 -4.98
CA ALA A 22 -12.72 -6.32 -3.75
C ALA A 22 -12.02 -7.18 -2.70
N SER A 23 -11.47 -8.34 -3.11
CA SER A 23 -10.76 -9.22 -2.19
C SER A 23 -9.56 -8.52 -1.52
N LEU A 24 -8.80 -7.72 -2.27
CA LEU A 24 -7.62 -7.04 -1.74
C LEU A 24 -7.96 -5.76 -0.95
N LEU A 25 -9.05 -5.07 -1.29
CA LEU A 25 -9.57 -3.98 -0.46
C LEU A 25 -9.98 -4.50 0.92
N VAL A 26 -10.72 -5.60 0.94
CA VAL A 26 -11.14 -6.26 2.18
C VAL A 26 -9.94 -6.78 2.98
N ALA A 27 -8.89 -7.28 2.31
CA ALA A 27 -7.64 -7.73 2.94
C ALA A 27 -6.88 -6.62 3.68
N SER A 28 -7.09 -5.36 3.30
CA SER A 28 -6.39 -4.22 3.89
C SER A 28 -6.92 -3.83 5.28
N VAL A 29 -8.09 -4.36 5.69
CA VAL A 29 -8.72 -4.10 6.98
C VAL A 29 -8.76 -5.39 7.80
N PRO A 30 -8.18 -5.45 9.00
CA PRO A 30 -8.07 -6.67 9.80
C PRO A 30 -9.41 -7.33 10.13
N PHE A 31 -10.43 -6.56 10.46
CA PHE A 31 -11.76 -7.07 10.84
C PHE A 31 -12.47 -7.85 9.72
N THR A 32 -12.10 -7.62 8.47
CA THR A 32 -12.71 -8.25 7.30
C THR A 32 -11.89 -9.42 6.75
N PHE A 33 -10.91 -9.90 7.51
CA PHE A 33 -9.98 -10.95 7.06
C PHE A 33 -10.67 -12.26 6.69
N PHE A 34 -11.74 -12.63 7.38
CA PHE A 34 -12.54 -13.81 7.02
C PHE A 34 -13.15 -13.68 5.61
N LEU A 35 -13.75 -12.53 5.32
CA LEU A 35 -14.32 -12.24 4.01
C LEU A 35 -13.23 -12.23 2.92
N TYR A 36 -12.03 -11.72 3.25
CA TYR A 36 -10.89 -11.78 2.35
C TYR A 36 -10.54 -13.23 1.94
N GLN A 37 -10.49 -14.14 2.90
CA GLN A 37 -10.14 -15.55 2.60
C GLN A 37 -11.15 -16.16 1.62
N LEU A 38 -12.45 -15.94 1.84
CA LEU A 38 -13.51 -16.41 0.94
C LEU A 38 -13.38 -15.81 -0.47
N LEU A 39 -13.23 -14.48 -0.57
CA LEU A 39 -13.10 -13.78 -1.86
C LEU A 39 -11.81 -14.19 -2.58
N LEU A 40 -10.73 -14.44 -1.83
CA LEU A 40 -9.47 -14.91 -2.39
C LEU A 40 -9.62 -16.31 -3.00
N MET A 41 -10.26 -17.25 -2.29
CA MET A 41 -10.55 -18.59 -2.83
C MET A 41 -11.36 -18.48 -4.12
N LEU A 42 -12.45 -17.71 -4.12
CA LEU A 42 -13.26 -17.46 -5.31
C LEU A 42 -12.43 -16.89 -6.46
N SER A 43 -11.54 -15.92 -6.16
CA SER A 43 -10.66 -15.31 -7.16
C SER A 43 -9.69 -16.31 -7.77
N VAL A 44 -9.10 -17.20 -6.96
CA VAL A 44 -8.17 -18.24 -7.43
C VAL A 44 -8.89 -19.26 -8.30
N PHE A 45 -10.04 -19.79 -7.85
CA PHE A 45 -10.81 -20.76 -8.63
C PHE A 45 -11.34 -20.19 -9.93
N PHE A 46 -11.95 -19.02 -9.88
CA PHE A 46 -12.45 -18.35 -11.09
C PHE A 46 -11.32 -17.97 -12.03
N GLY A 47 -10.19 -17.49 -11.49
CA GLY A 47 -8.98 -17.16 -12.25
C GLY A 47 -8.35 -18.37 -12.90
N ALA A 48 -8.24 -19.50 -12.19
CA ALA A 48 -7.75 -20.74 -12.75
C ALA A 48 -8.67 -21.26 -13.90
N GLY A 49 -9.98 -21.23 -13.69
CA GLY A 49 -10.96 -21.56 -14.71
C GLY A 49 -10.85 -20.65 -15.95
N LEU A 50 -10.69 -19.35 -15.76
CA LEU A 50 -10.51 -18.39 -16.85
C LEU A 50 -9.19 -18.63 -17.59
N LEU A 51 -8.09 -18.92 -16.89
CA LEU A 51 -6.81 -19.28 -17.50
C LEU A 51 -6.93 -20.54 -18.34
N LEU A 52 -7.52 -21.61 -17.80
CA LEU A 52 -7.76 -22.84 -18.53
C LEU A 52 -8.58 -22.59 -19.81
N TRP A 53 -9.66 -21.82 -19.70
CA TRP A 53 -10.47 -21.46 -20.85
C TRP A 53 -9.66 -20.68 -21.91
N LEU A 54 -8.83 -19.70 -21.47
CA LEU A 54 -7.97 -18.93 -22.37
C LEU A 54 -6.95 -19.80 -23.09
N PHE A 55 -6.35 -20.76 -22.41
CA PHE A 55 -5.34 -21.65 -23.01
C PHE A 55 -5.95 -22.73 -23.89
N LEU A 56 -7.10 -23.29 -23.53
CA LEU A 56 -7.68 -24.41 -24.26
C LEU A 56 -8.64 -23.97 -25.39
N VAL A 57 -9.38 -22.88 -25.18
CA VAL A 57 -10.47 -22.46 -26.08
C VAL A 57 -10.11 -21.21 -26.88
N ASP A 58 -9.72 -20.12 -26.22
CA ASP A 58 -9.51 -18.83 -26.91
C ASP A 58 -8.11 -18.67 -27.48
N ARG A 59 -7.37 -19.53 -27.75
CA ARG A 59 -6.00 -19.55 -28.34
C ARG A 59 -5.39 -18.20 -28.80
N ARG A 60 -6.14 -17.08 -28.72
CA ARG A 60 -5.66 -15.74 -29.08
C ARG A 60 -4.55 -15.25 -28.16
N VAL A 61 -4.51 -15.76 -26.92
CA VAL A 61 -3.49 -15.41 -25.93
C VAL A 61 -2.09 -15.75 -26.43
N TYR A 62 -1.93 -16.81 -27.21
CA TYR A 62 -0.64 -17.24 -27.77
C TYR A 62 -0.02 -16.26 -28.76
N ARG A 63 -0.83 -15.42 -29.40
CA ARG A 63 -0.36 -14.42 -30.38
C ARG A 63 -0.04 -13.08 -29.77
N ARG A 64 -0.09 -12.97 -28.42
CA ARG A 64 0.11 -11.70 -27.74
C ARG A 64 1.59 -11.38 -27.56
N PRO A 65 1.96 -10.10 -27.64
CA PRO A 65 3.31 -9.69 -27.32
C PRO A 65 3.63 -10.11 -25.89
N PHE A 66 4.88 -10.56 -25.66
CA PHE A 66 5.38 -11.02 -24.38
C PHE A 66 4.80 -12.34 -23.84
N PHE A 67 3.81 -12.96 -24.48
CA PHE A 67 3.27 -14.25 -24.06
C PHE A 67 4.36 -15.31 -23.81
N PRO A 68 5.36 -15.51 -24.70
CA PRO A 68 6.41 -16.51 -24.48
C PRO A 68 7.23 -16.22 -23.22
N ILE A 69 7.53 -14.96 -22.94
CA ILE A 69 8.30 -14.55 -21.75
C ILE A 69 7.52 -14.89 -20.49
N PHE A 70 6.22 -14.59 -20.45
CA PHE A 70 5.37 -14.90 -19.31
C PHE A 70 5.17 -16.39 -19.10
N LEU A 71 5.03 -17.14 -20.19
CA LEU A 71 4.93 -18.60 -20.13
C LEU A 71 6.24 -19.20 -19.58
N LEU A 72 7.40 -18.79 -20.10
CA LEU A 72 8.69 -19.23 -19.63
C LEU A 72 8.91 -18.89 -18.16
N PHE A 73 8.49 -17.69 -17.71
CA PHE A 73 8.53 -17.36 -16.28
C PHE A 73 7.68 -18.32 -15.46
N CYS A 74 6.43 -18.58 -15.87
CA CYS A 74 5.55 -19.49 -15.13
C CYS A 74 6.10 -20.92 -15.08
N VAL A 75 6.69 -21.40 -16.18
CA VAL A 75 7.35 -22.71 -16.23
C VAL A 75 8.58 -22.73 -15.32
N SER A 76 9.46 -21.73 -15.42
CA SER A 76 10.66 -21.63 -14.55
C SER A 76 10.28 -21.59 -13.08
N TYR A 77 9.28 -20.77 -12.71
CA TYR A 77 8.84 -20.68 -11.32
C TYR A 77 8.14 -21.96 -10.83
N PHE A 78 7.41 -22.64 -11.72
CA PHE A 78 6.85 -23.97 -11.39
C PHE A 78 7.95 -25.01 -11.11
N VAL A 79 9.02 -25.02 -11.89
CA VAL A 79 10.20 -25.87 -11.61
C VAL A 79 10.77 -25.53 -10.22
N THR A 80 10.93 -24.23 -9.90
CA THR A 80 11.37 -23.82 -8.56
C THR A 80 10.43 -24.33 -7.46
N ILE A 81 9.10 -24.29 -7.68
CA ILE A 81 8.11 -24.82 -6.73
C ILE A 81 8.29 -26.32 -6.52
N VAL A 82 8.50 -27.08 -7.59
CA VAL A 82 8.70 -28.55 -7.51
C VAL A 82 10.00 -28.88 -6.77
N LEU A 83 11.08 -28.17 -7.05
CA LEU A 83 12.37 -28.36 -6.37
C LEU A 83 12.27 -28.04 -4.86
N ASN A 84 11.42 -27.09 -4.48
CA ASN A 84 11.20 -26.66 -3.10
C ASN A 84 9.83 -27.11 -2.54
N ARG A 85 9.33 -28.26 -2.94
CA ARG A 85 7.98 -28.76 -2.62
C ARG A 85 7.67 -28.82 -1.12
N GLN A 86 8.67 -28.97 -0.28
CA GLN A 86 8.52 -29.03 1.19
C GLN A 86 8.15 -27.66 1.79
N SER A 87 8.36 -26.57 1.07
CA SER A 87 8.16 -25.19 1.55
C SER A 87 6.79 -24.62 1.13
N GLY A 88 5.70 -25.36 1.40
CA GLY A 88 4.36 -24.88 1.13
C GLY A 88 3.93 -24.97 -0.34
N PHE A 89 4.03 -26.16 -0.94
CA PHE A 89 3.73 -26.43 -2.34
C PHE A 89 2.41 -25.81 -2.83
N PHE A 90 1.28 -26.08 -2.17
CA PHE A 90 -0.03 -25.58 -2.59
C PHE A 90 -0.15 -24.05 -2.51
N SER A 91 0.46 -23.43 -1.50
CA SER A 91 0.49 -21.97 -1.38
C SER A 91 1.28 -21.33 -2.52
N ASN A 92 2.43 -21.91 -2.88
CA ASN A 92 3.26 -21.43 -4.01
C ASN A 92 2.56 -21.67 -5.36
N CYS A 93 1.84 -22.79 -5.53
CA CYS A 93 0.98 -23.02 -6.71
C CYS A 93 -0.14 -21.95 -6.79
N GLY A 94 -0.77 -21.62 -5.67
CA GLY A 94 -1.74 -20.53 -5.62
C GLY A 94 -1.16 -19.16 -6.01
N GLN A 95 0.10 -18.89 -5.64
CA GLN A 95 0.83 -17.70 -6.08
C GLN A 95 1.11 -17.72 -7.58
N LEU A 96 1.52 -18.87 -8.12
CA LEU A 96 1.75 -19.04 -9.56
C LEU A 96 0.46 -18.79 -10.37
N VAL A 97 -0.70 -19.30 -9.90
CA VAL A 97 -1.99 -19.02 -10.53
C VAL A 97 -2.27 -17.52 -10.53
N TYR A 98 -2.02 -16.83 -9.43
CA TYR A 98 -2.21 -15.39 -9.34
C TYR A 98 -1.24 -14.60 -10.25
N THR A 99 0.00 -15.04 -10.36
CA THR A 99 0.97 -14.51 -11.31
C THR A 99 0.50 -14.72 -12.76
N GLY A 100 -0.05 -15.89 -13.06
CA GLY A 100 -0.69 -16.17 -14.35
C GLY A 100 -1.88 -15.24 -14.65
N ILE A 101 -2.69 -14.92 -13.62
CA ILE A 101 -3.78 -13.94 -13.75
C ILE A 101 -3.22 -12.56 -14.14
N TYR A 102 -2.16 -12.09 -13.48
CA TYR A 102 -1.52 -10.82 -13.83
C TYR A 102 -1.04 -10.80 -15.28
N PHE A 103 -0.32 -11.81 -15.69
CA PHE A 103 0.29 -11.90 -17.01
C PHE A 103 -0.74 -12.10 -18.14
N PHE A 104 -1.59 -13.10 -17.98
CA PHE A 104 -2.46 -13.51 -19.07
C PHE A 104 -3.82 -12.83 -19.08
N VAL A 105 -4.41 -12.54 -17.91
CA VAL A 105 -5.72 -11.87 -17.84
C VAL A 105 -5.56 -10.35 -17.85
N PHE A 106 -4.82 -9.80 -16.87
CA PHE A 106 -4.76 -8.34 -16.69
C PHE A 106 -3.80 -7.65 -17.64
N PHE A 107 -2.83 -8.34 -18.21
CA PHE A 107 -1.99 -7.78 -19.24
C PHE A 107 -2.40 -8.25 -20.65
N CYS A 108 -2.23 -9.54 -20.97
CA CYS A 108 -2.42 -10.04 -22.33
C CYS A 108 -3.85 -9.87 -22.84
N VAL A 109 -4.84 -10.38 -22.11
CA VAL A 109 -6.26 -10.31 -22.54
C VAL A 109 -6.78 -8.88 -22.43
N PHE A 110 -6.53 -8.22 -21.31
CA PHE A 110 -7.01 -6.85 -21.11
C PHE A 110 -6.54 -5.90 -22.21
N SER A 111 -5.28 -6.00 -22.66
CA SER A 111 -4.75 -5.18 -23.76
C SER A 111 -5.49 -5.36 -25.08
N THR A 112 -6.29 -6.42 -25.24
CA THR A 112 -7.00 -6.75 -26.48
C THR A 112 -8.46 -6.36 -26.47
N LEU A 113 -8.97 -6.01 -25.31
CA LEU A 113 -10.36 -5.58 -25.16
C LEU A 113 -10.57 -4.24 -25.88
N GLY A 114 -11.78 -4.02 -26.36
CA GLY A 114 -12.16 -2.74 -26.94
C GLY A 114 -11.99 -1.58 -25.95
N ILE A 115 -11.68 -0.38 -26.44
CA ILE A 115 -11.43 0.82 -25.61
C ILE A 115 -12.58 1.11 -24.63
N LYS A 116 -13.82 0.84 -25.01
CA LYS A 116 -15.00 1.01 -24.14
C LYS A 116 -14.96 0.02 -22.95
N ALA A 117 -14.62 -1.24 -23.21
CA ALA A 117 -14.55 -2.28 -22.19
C ALA A 117 -13.40 -2.03 -21.20
N ARG A 118 -12.20 -1.68 -21.71
CA ARG A 118 -11.05 -1.31 -20.87
C ARG A 118 -11.38 -0.11 -19.97
N SER A 119 -11.92 0.96 -20.57
CA SER A 119 -12.34 2.14 -19.82
C SER A 119 -13.41 1.83 -18.77
N ALA A 120 -14.41 1.00 -19.09
CA ALA A 120 -15.44 0.60 -18.14
C ALA A 120 -14.87 -0.22 -16.97
N THR A 121 -13.91 -1.11 -17.23
CA THR A 121 -13.23 -1.89 -16.22
C THR A 121 -12.42 -0.99 -15.27
N LEU A 122 -11.55 -0.12 -15.82
CA LEU A 122 -10.75 0.80 -15.02
C LEU A 122 -11.63 1.77 -14.21
N LYS A 123 -12.72 2.30 -14.78
CA LYS A 123 -13.67 3.14 -14.06
C LYS A 123 -14.31 2.43 -12.87
N LEU A 124 -14.72 1.17 -13.05
CA LEU A 124 -15.30 0.37 -11.96
C LEU A 124 -14.29 0.18 -10.83
N ILE A 125 -13.07 -0.24 -11.15
CA ILE A 125 -12.01 -0.45 -10.16
C ILE A 125 -11.67 0.87 -9.44
N CYS A 126 -11.49 1.97 -10.19
CA CYS A 126 -11.21 3.27 -9.59
C CYS A 126 -12.34 3.75 -8.67
N ARG A 127 -13.62 3.50 -9.01
CA ARG A 127 -14.74 3.83 -8.11
C ARG A 127 -14.69 3.01 -6.83
N MET A 128 -14.45 1.71 -6.93
CA MET A 128 -14.32 0.83 -5.76
C MET A 128 -13.20 1.29 -4.84
N VAL A 129 -12.02 1.55 -5.40
CA VAL A 129 -10.85 2.01 -4.63
C VAL A 129 -11.11 3.40 -4.04
N PHE A 130 -11.67 4.34 -4.80
CA PHE A 130 -11.98 5.68 -4.30
C PHE A 130 -12.90 5.65 -3.07
N VAL A 131 -14.03 4.94 -3.19
CA VAL A 131 -15.02 4.87 -2.10
C VAL A 131 -14.43 4.19 -0.86
N PHE A 132 -13.75 3.06 -1.06
CA PHE A 132 -13.18 2.30 0.05
C PHE A 132 -12.01 3.05 0.73
N SER A 133 -11.07 3.57 -0.05
CA SER A 133 -9.92 4.29 0.50
C SER A 133 -10.33 5.58 1.19
N MET A 134 -11.38 6.27 0.71
CA MET A 134 -11.91 7.46 1.36
C MET A 134 -12.53 7.12 2.73
N ALA A 135 -13.32 6.07 2.80
CA ALA A 135 -13.89 5.60 4.07
C ALA A 135 -12.76 5.22 5.06
N VAL A 136 -11.77 4.44 4.60
CA VAL A 136 -10.62 4.04 5.44
C VAL A 136 -9.82 5.27 5.90
N ALA A 137 -9.57 6.23 5.02
CA ALA A 137 -8.82 7.45 5.38
C ALA A 137 -9.56 8.28 6.43
N LEU A 138 -10.87 8.53 6.24
CA LEU A 138 -11.68 9.31 7.17
C LEU A 138 -11.79 8.64 8.55
N ILE A 139 -12.05 7.33 8.58
CA ILE A 139 -12.09 6.58 9.85
C ILE A 139 -10.72 6.63 10.54
N SER A 140 -9.63 6.45 9.78
CA SER A 140 -8.27 6.46 10.33
C SER A 140 -7.89 7.83 10.90
N LEU A 141 -8.24 8.92 10.23
CA LEU A 141 -8.05 10.27 10.76
C LEU A 141 -8.91 10.52 12.00
N GLY A 142 -10.14 10.01 12.03
CA GLY A 142 -11.00 10.05 13.22
C GLY A 142 -10.36 9.32 14.42
N MET A 143 -9.78 8.12 14.19
CA MET A 143 -9.06 7.37 15.22
C MET A 143 -7.82 8.15 15.72
N MET A 144 -7.12 8.84 14.83
CA MET A 144 -5.98 9.69 15.21
C MET A 144 -6.42 10.84 16.11
N LEU A 145 -7.48 11.58 15.74
CA LEU A 145 -8.02 12.69 16.53
C LEU A 145 -8.55 12.22 17.89
N ALA A 146 -9.13 11.02 17.96
CA ALA A 146 -9.60 10.41 19.20
C ALA A 146 -8.48 9.75 20.01
N SER A 147 -7.23 9.75 19.54
CA SER A 147 -6.11 9.01 20.12
C SER A 147 -6.45 7.54 20.41
N TYR A 148 -7.28 6.95 19.55
CA TYR A 148 -7.79 5.59 19.71
C TYR A 148 -6.82 4.56 19.15
N SER A 149 -6.49 3.55 19.95
CA SER A 149 -5.75 2.37 19.50
C SER A 149 -6.35 1.10 20.11
N ALA A 150 -6.26 0.00 19.37
CA ALA A 150 -6.68 -1.31 19.84
C ALA A 150 -5.81 -2.42 19.24
N GLU A 151 -5.63 -3.49 20.01
CA GLU A 151 -5.01 -4.71 19.52
C GLU A 151 -6.06 -5.61 18.90
N VAL A 152 -5.80 -6.10 17.69
CA VAL A 152 -6.70 -6.97 16.96
C VAL A 152 -5.98 -8.19 16.38
N PRO A 153 -6.61 -9.37 16.38
CA PRO A 153 -6.01 -10.55 15.77
C PRO A 153 -5.99 -10.39 14.24
N TYR A 154 -4.85 -10.67 13.62
CA TYR A 154 -4.68 -10.61 12.20
C TYR A 154 -3.65 -11.64 11.71
N ARG A 155 -4.04 -12.56 10.83
CA ARG A 155 -3.18 -13.60 10.23
C ARG A 155 -2.41 -14.45 11.25
N GLY A 156 -3.02 -14.75 12.40
CA GLY A 156 -2.40 -15.54 13.45
C GLY A 156 -1.43 -14.78 14.36
N THR A 157 -1.37 -13.45 14.23
CA THR A 157 -0.63 -12.54 15.10
C THR A 157 -1.55 -11.45 15.61
N THR A 158 -1.15 -10.73 16.64
CA THR A 158 -1.85 -9.52 17.10
C THR A 158 -1.17 -8.31 16.48
N ILE A 159 -1.96 -7.41 15.91
CA ILE A 159 -1.49 -6.13 15.39
C ILE A 159 -2.17 -4.97 16.08
N LEU A 160 -1.47 -3.85 16.18
CA LEU A 160 -2.02 -2.60 16.70
C LEU A 160 -2.65 -1.81 15.54
N ILE A 161 -3.95 -1.49 15.68
CA ILE A 161 -4.66 -0.56 14.80
C ILE A 161 -4.86 0.78 15.50
N GLY A 162 -5.21 1.81 14.71
CA GLY A 162 -5.44 3.15 15.23
C GLY A 162 -4.17 3.98 15.33
N PHE A 163 -4.10 4.79 16.37
CA PHE A 163 -3.01 5.71 16.65
C PHE A 163 -2.69 5.65 18.15
N ASN A 164 -1.49 5.19 18.51
CA ASN A 164 -1.09 5.08 19.90
C ASN A 164 -0.12 6.22 20.28
N PRO A 165 -0.60 7.22 21.04
CA PRO A 165 0.22 8.36 21.44
C PRO A 165 1.33 8.02 22.45
N ARG A 166 1.32 6.83 23.05
CA ARG A 166 2.34 6.39 24.04
C ARG A 166 3.60 5.81 23.39
N ASN A 167 3.58 5.61 22.07
CA ASN A 167 4.71 5.00 21.35
C ASN A 167 5.63 6.09 20.78
N THR A 168 6.93 6.03 21.05
CA THR A 168 7.93 7.04 20.65
C THR A 168 8.10 7.20 19.13
N SER A 169 7.67 6.21 18.33
CA SER A 169 7.67 6.29 16.86
C SER A 169 6.25 6.19 16.34
N MET A 170 5.56 7.32 16.24
CA MET A 170 4.15 7.33 15.89
C MET A 170 3.92 7.24 14.41
N GLN A 171 3.14 6.24 14.05
CA GLN A 171 2.63 6.03 12.71
C GLN A 171 1.14 5.70 12.80
N LEU A 172 0.34 6.37 11.98
CA LEU A 172 -1.07 6.05 11.88
C LEU A 172 -1.25 4.76 11.09
N SER A 173 -1.71 3.70 11.74
CA SER A 173 -2.24 2.50 11.09
C SER A 173 -3.72 2.69 10.75
N GLY A 174 -4.42 3.49 11.53
CA GLY A 174 -5.85 3.66 11.41
C GLY A 174 -6.58 2.33 11.51
N ILE A 175 -7.61 2.13 10.72
CA ILE A 175 -8.34 0.86 10.59
C ILE A 175 -7.63 -0.14 9.67
N ALA A 176 -6.55 0.25 9.00
CA ALA A 176 -5.81 -0.60 8.08
C ALA A 176 -4.85 -1.57 8.82
N ALA A 177 -4.43 -2.63 8.13
CA ALA A 177 -3.52 -3.64 8.66
C ALA A 177 -2.09 -3.13 8.94
N GLY A 178 -1.83 -1.86 8.70
CA GLY A 178 -0.56 -1.19 9.00
C GLY A 178 -0.39 0.12 8.23
N PRO A 179 0.60 0.96 8.61
CA PRO A 179 0.82 2.28 8.01
C PRO A 179 1.10 2.23 6.52
N SER A 180 1.89 1.26 6.07
CA SER A 180 2.19 1.07 4.64
C SER A 180 0.93 0.74 3.83
N THR A 181 0.06 -0.13 4.35
CA THR A 181 -1.22 -0.49 3.72
C THR A 181 -2.15 0.72 3.62
N LEU A 182 -2.23 1.51 4.69
CA LEU A 182 -3.02 2.75 4.70
C LEU A 182 -2.53 3.73 3.64
N SER A 183 -1.22 3.95 3.57
CA SER A 183 -0.60 4.84 2.58
C SER A 183 -0.79 4.37 1.14
N GLU A 184 -0.66 3.06 0.87
CA GLU A 184 -0.91 2.47 -0.45
C GLU A 184 -2.36 2.68 -0.89
N LEU A 185 -3.34 2.48 0.02
CA LEU A 185 -4.75 2.76 -0.26
C LEU A 185 -4.98 4.23 -0.61
N CYS A 186 -4.38 5.15 0.13
CA CYS A 186 -4.51 6.59 -0.11
C CYS A 186 -3.86 7.02 -1.43
N LEU A 187 -2.70 6.44 -1.80
CA LEU A 187 -2.07 6.69 -3.10
C LEU A 187 -2.95 6.22 -4.26
N LEU A 188 -3.47 4.99 -4.17
CA LEU A 188 -4.39 4.47 -5.19
C LEU A 188 -5.72 5.23 -5.21
N GLY A 189 -6.18 5.70 -4.05
CA GLY A 189 -7.32 6.61 -3.92
C GLY A 189 -7.09 7.93 -4.65
N THR A 190 -5.90 8.53 -4.49
CA THR A 190 -5.49 9.74 -5.21
C THR A 190 -5.48 9.51 -6.72
N PHE A 191 -4.83 8.45 -7.20
CA PHE A 191 -4.84 8.07 -8.61
C PHE A 191 -6.26 7.87 -9.12
N SER A 192 -7.09 7.12 -8.38
CA SER A 192 -8.47 6.83 -8.76
C SER A 192 -9.32 8.11 -8.87
N THR A 193 -9.12 9.07 -7.95
CA THR A 193 -9.80 10.37 -7.98
C THR A 193 -9.48 11.14 -9.27
N TRP A 194 -8.20 11.24 -9.62
CA TRP A 194 -7.76 11.93 -10.84
C TRP A 194 -8.19 11.21 -12.11
N TYR A 195 -8.16 9.88 -12.13
CA TYR A 195 -8.64 9.10 -13.27
C TYR A 195 -10.13 9.32 -13.53
N LEU A 196 -10.95 9.27 -12.46
CA LEU A 196 -12.40 9.50 -12.56
C LEU A 196 -12.73 10.95 -12.98
N PHE A 197 -11.99 11.92 -12.46
CA PHE A 197 -12.11 13.33 -12.90
C PHE A 197 -11.75 13.51 -14.38
N GLY A 198 -10.62 12.99 -14.82
CA GLY A 198 -10.19 13.04 -16.23
C GLY A 198 -11.16 12.35 -17.21
N ARG A 199 -11.93 11.37 -16.71
CA ARG A 199 -13.02 10.70 -17.46
C ARG A 199 -14.38 11.39 -17.34
N LYS A 200 -14.44 12.59 -16.72
CA LYS A 200 -15.65 13.39 -16.49
C LYS A 200 -16.74 12.69 -15.65
N GLU A 201 -16.38 11.66 -14.92
CA GLU A 201 -17.28 10.99 -13.95
C GLU A 201 -17.50 11.87 -12.71
N VAL A 202 -16.46 12.57 -12.27
CA VAL A 202 -16.53 13.64 -11.28
C VAL A 202 -16.39 14.95 -12.02
N ARG A 203 -17.47 15.76 -12.04
CA ARG A 203 -17.50 16.98 -12.84
C ARG A 203 -16.92 18.22 -12.15
N ARG A 204 -16.82 18.19 -10.82
CA ARG A 204 -16.37 19.33 -10.03
C ARG A 204 -14.94 19.10 -9.53
N LEU A 205 -14.08 20.09 -9.72
CA LEU A 205 -12.69 20.06 -9.24
C LEU A 205 -12.60 20.06 -7.70
N GLY A 206 -13.49 20.80 -7.02
CA GLY A 206 -13.47 20.92 -5.56
C GLY A 206 -13.44 19.59 -4.81
N PRO A 207 -14.40 18.65 -5.05
CA PRO A 207 -14.37 17.34 -4.41
C PRO A 207 -13.10 16.54 -4.69
N CYS A 208 -12.49 16.68 -5.88
CA CYS A 208 -11.23 16.01 -6.19
C CYS A 208 -10.08 16.57 -5.34
N VAL A 209 -9.99 17.88 -5.22
CA VAL A 209 -8.97 18.54 -4.40
C VAL A 209 -9.14 18.15 -2.93
N VAL A 210 -10.37 18.23 -2.39
CA VAL A 210 -10.65 17.83 -1.01
C VAL A 210 -10.26 16.36 -0.76
N SER A 211 -10.61 15.46 -1.67
CA SER A 211 -10.23 14.05 -1.55
C SER A 211 -8.71 13.87 -1.53
N CYS A 212 -7.99 14.56 -2.41
CA CYS A 212 -6.53 14.51 -2.45
C CYS A 212 -5.89 15.07 -1.17
N VAL A 213 -6.43 16.15 -0.61
CA VAL A 213 -5.97 16.71 0.67
C VAL A 213 -6.14 15.70 1.80
N ILE A 214 -7.33 15.06 1.91
CA ILE A 214 -7.58 14.01 2.91
C ILE A 214 -6.57 12.88 2.76
N TYR A 215 -6.33 12.38 1.54
CA TYR A 215 -5.35 11.32 1.31
C TYR A 215 -3.92 11.73 1.66
N LEU A 216 -3.50 12.94 1.29
CA LEU A 216 -2.16 13.43 1.60
C LEU A 216 -1.94 13.58 3.11
N PHE A 217 -2.93 14.09 3.84
CA PHE A 217 -2.90 14.11 5.30
C PHE A 217 -2.75 12.70 5.87
N THR A 218 -3.58 11.76 5.43
CA THR A 218 -3.50 10.38 5.90
C THR A 218 -2.15 9.72 5.59
N ILE A 219 -1.55 10.00 4.41
CA ILE A 219 -0.21 9.52 4.05
C ILE A 219 0.87 10.13 4.96
N GLY A 220 0.76 11.42 5.28
CA GLY A 220 1.65 12.11 6.21
C GLY A 220 1.64 11.46 7.59
N ALA A 221 0.44 11.25 8.17
CA ALA A 221 0.23 10.60 9.46
C ALA A 221 0.72 9.15 9.50
N ALA A 222 0.51 8.40 8.41
CA ALA A 222 0.99 7.04 8.29
C ALA A 222 2.52 6.95 8.18
N ASN A 223 3.20 8.03 7.78
CA ASN A 223 4.66 8.15 7.69
C ASN A 223 5.34 6.98 6.96
N ALA A 224 4.75 6.55 5.83
CA ALA A 224 5.23 5.42 5.06
C ALA A 224 6.14 5.87 3.91
N TYR A 225 7.42 5.53 3.99
CA TYR A 225 8.41 5.89 2.96
C TYR A 225 8.13 5.30 1.58
N SER A 226 7.43 4.16 1.49
CA SER A 226 7.01 3.61 0.20
C SER A 226 6.09 4.57 -0.57
N ALA A 227 5.20 5.26 0.15
CA ALA A 227 4.33 6.28 -0.44
C ALA A 227 5.13 7.51 -0.90
N LEU A 228 6.06 7.99 -0.08
CA LEU A 228 6.94 9.11 -0.45
C LEU A 228 7.77 8.78 -1.69
N ILE A 229 8.38 7.59 -1.74
CA ILE A 229 9.16 7.12 -2.90
C ILE A 229 8.28 7.05 -4.15
N SER A 230 7.06 6.53 -4.04
CA SER A 230 6.11 6.51 -5.16
C SER A 230 5.77 7.90 -5.66
N MET A 231 5.46 8.83 -4.77
CA MET A 231 5.13 10.21 -5.14
C MET A 231 6.31 10.93 -5.79
N LEU A 232 7.52 10.76 -5.26
CA LEU A 232 8.74 11.31 -5.84
C LEU A 232 9.04 10.70 -7.21
N ALA A 233 8.92 9.37 -7.36
CA ALA A 233 9.11 8.71 -8.64
C ALA A 233 8.11 9.20 -9.69
N PHE A 234 6.83 9.36 -9.32
CA PHE A 234 5.83 9.96 -10.20
C PHE A 234 6.20 11.39 -10.60
N SER A 235 6.65 12.22 -9.63
CA SER A 235 7.03 13.61 -9.84
C SER A 235 8.22 13.78 -10.79
N VAL A 236 9.09 12.78 -10.86
CA VAL A 236 10.22 12.72 -11.79
C VAL A 236 9.77 12.18 -13.17
N LEU A 237 9.09 11.04 -13.16
CA LEU A 237 8.76 10.32 -14.40
C LEU A 237 7.70 11.02 -15.25
N PHE A 238 6.72 11.67 -14.63
CA PHE A 238 5.63 12.31 -15.37
C PHE A 238 6.13 13.48 -16.26
N PRO A 239 6.90 14.47 -15.77
CA PRO A 239 7.45 15.52 -16.62
C PRO A 239 8.41 14.99 -17.68
N LEU A 240 9.22 13.97 -17.36
CA LEU A 240 10.10 13.30 -18.33
C LEU A 240 9.29 12.68 -19.47
N CYS A 241 8.30 11.86 -19.16
CA CYS A 241 7.43 11.24 -20.17
C CYS A 241 6.72 12.31 -21.02
N ARG A 242 6.21 13.37 -20.39
CA ARG A 242 5.56 14.48 -21.10
C ARG A 242 6.54 15.21 -22.03
N SER A 243 7.79 15.38 -21.65
CA SER A 243 8.81 16.01 -22.51
C SER A 243 9.11 15.14 -23.74
N ILE A 244 9.17 13.81 -23.58
CA ILE A 244 9.39 12.86 -24.67
C ILE A 244 8.23 12.88 -25.68
N GLY A 245 6.98 12.88 -25.23
CA GLY A 245 5.78 12.89 -26.08
C GLY A 245 5.63 14.11 -26.97
N ASN A 246 6.40 15.15 -26.72
CA ASN A 246 6.32 16.41 -27.48
C ASN A 246 7.57 16.71 -28.34
N ILE A 247 8.47 15.76 -28.55
CA ILE A 247 9.72 15.98 -29.30
C ILE A 247 9.43 16.09 -30.79
N THR A 248 9.01 17.27 -31.22
CA THR A 248 9.00 17.65 -32.64
C THR A 248 9.87 18.91 -32.81
N GLY A 249 11.09 18.75 -33.35
CA GLY A 249 11.93 19.84 -33.85
C GLY A 249 12.71 20.66 -32.80
N LYS A 250 13.27 21.78 -33.22
CA LYS A 250 14.33 22.66 -32.64
C LYS A 250 14.20 23.16 -31.17
N LYS A 251 13.31 22.63 -30.34
CA LYS A 251 13.03 23.12 -28.98
C LYS A 251 13.44 22.13 -27.86
N ILE A 252 14.30 21.12 -28.14
CA ILE A 252 14.67 20.06 -27.21
C ILE A 252 15.29 20.62 -25.90
N ALA A 253 16.24 21.56 -26.02
CA ALA A 253 16.90 22.13 -24.84
C ALA A 253 15.93 22.89 -23.93
N ARG A 254 15.06 23.72 -24.49
CA ARG A 254 14.06 24.48 -23.72
C ARG A 254 13.09 23.55 -22.99
N ARG A 255 12.63 22.49 -23.64
CA ARG A 255 11.73 21.49 -23.03
C ARG A 255 12.42 20.66 -21.96
N GLY A 256 13.70 20.33 -22.15
CA GLY A 256 14.52 19.73 -21.12
C GLY A 256 14.56 20.59 -19.84
N MET A 257 14.79 21.90 -19.99
CA MET A 257 14.77 22.82 -18.85
C MET A 257 13.39 22.92 -18.20
N GLU A 258 12.32 23.04 -19.01
CA GLU A 258 10.94 23.05 -18.50
C GLU A 258 10.59 21.77 -17.73
N ALA A 259 10.97 20.59 -18.25
CA ALA A 259 10.78 19.32 -17.56
C ALA A 259 11.59 19.25 -16.25
N THR A 260 12.85 19.69 -16.25
CA THR A 260 13.69 19.72 -15.06
C THR A 260 13.11 20.66 -14.00
N ALA A 261 12.65 21.85 -14.41
CA ALA A 261 12.00 22.80 -13.50
C ALA A 261 10.71 22.22 -12.90
N GLN A 262 9.89 21.54 -13.71
CA GLN A 262 8.67 20.86 -13.25
C GLN A 262 9.00 19.71 -12.28
N MET A 263 10.02 18.89 -12.57
CA MET A 263 10.49 17.83 -11.69
C MET A 263 10.90 18.38 -10.32
N LEU A 264 11.75 19.41 -10.30
CA LEU A 264 12.20 20.04 -9.06
C LEU A 264 11.02 20.62 -8.28
N ALA A 265 10.13 21.36 -8.95
CA ALA A 265 8.95 21.95 -8.31
C ALA A 265 8.03 20.88 -7.72
N LEU A 266 7.75 19.80 -8.44
CA LEU A 266 6.92 18.69 -7.95
C LEU A 266 7.60 17.93 -6.81
N CYS A 267 8.90 17.65 -6.87
CA CYS A 267 9.63 16.99 -5.79
C CYS A 267 9.65 17.86 -4.52
N LEU A 268 9.90 19.16 -4.64
CA LEU A 268 9.84 20.08 -3.50
C LEU A 268 8.43 20.19 -2.92
N LEU A 269 7.40 20.25 -3.78
CA LEU A 269 6.01 20.28 -3.35
C LEU A 269 5.64 18.99 -2.58
N VAL A 270 5.95 17.81 -3.15
CA VAL A 270 5.66 16.52 -2.51
C VAL A 270 6.37 16.40 -1.17
N THR A 271 7.66 16.74 -1.12
CA THR A 271 8.45 16.69 0.11
C THR A 271 7.93 17.69 1.14
N GLY A 272 7.66 18.93 0.71
CA GLY A 272 7.11 19.97 1.57
C GLY A 272 5.73 19.62 2.13
N VAL A 273 4.85 19.08 1.31
CA VAL A 273 3.52 18.61 1.75
C VAL A 273 3.66 17.43 2.71
N PHE A 274 4.48 16.43 2.40
CA PHE A 274 4.67 15.26 3.25
C PHE A 274 5.18 15.62 4.65
N TYR A 275 6.25 16.40 4.76
CA TYR A 275 6.78 16.83 6.05
C TYR A 275 5.95 17.94 6.72
N GLY A 276 5.31 18.79 5.91
CA GLY A 276 4.39 19.81 6.41
C GLY A 276 3.16 19.22 7.10
N THR A 277 2.54 18.20 6.49
CA THR A 277 1.42 17.49 7.11
C THR A 277 1.84 16.80 8.40
N GLN A 278 2.99 16.14 8.46
CA GLN A 278 3.51 15.52 9.69
C GLN A 278 3.66 16.53 10.84
N ARG A 279 4.18 17.72 10.57
CA ARG A 279 4.30 18.77 11.59
C ARG A 279 2.94 19.29 12.07
N MET A 280 2.01 19.49 11.15
CA MET A 280 0.65 19.92 11.51
C MET A 280 -0.07 18.86 12.36
N GLU A 281 0.06 17.61 12.01
CA GLU A 281 -0.52 16.47 12.73
C GLU A 281 0.11 16.30 14.12
N THR A 282 1.44 16.43 14.22
CA THR A 282 2.16 16.45 15.51
C THR A 282 1.62 17.56 16.42
N ALA A 283 1.48 18.78 15.89
CA ALA A 283 0.94 19.90 16.66
C ALA A 283 -0.53 19.67 17.07
N ALA A 284 -1.36 19.13 16.17
CA ALA A 284 -2.76 18.85 16.46
C ALA A 284 -2.92 17.78 17.55
N VAL A 285 -2.17 16.67 17.47
CA VAL A 285 -2.21 15.60 18.48
C VAL A 285 -1.73 16.10 19.83
N ASN A 286 -0.63 16.84 19.89
CA ASN A 286 -0.11 17.39 21.13
C ASN A 286 -1.10 18.40 21.74
N GLY A 287 -1.72 19.25 20.91
CA GLY A 287 -2.74 20.19 21.36
C GLY A 287 -3.97 19.49 21.96
N ILE A 288 -4.46 18.41 21.32
CA ILE A 288 -5.59 17.62 21.81
C ILE A 288 -5.21 16.90 23.13
N SER A 289 -4.05 16.24 23.18
CA SER A 289 -3.57 15.55 24.39
C SER A 289 -3.45 16.49 25.56
N GLN A 290 -2.96 17.71 25.34
CA GLN A 290 -2.84 18.73 26.37
C GLN A 290 -4.19 19.29 26.81
N ALA A 291 -5.14 19.45 25.89
CA ALA A 291 -6.50 19.88 26.23
C ALA A 291 -7.25 18.82 27.05
N VAL A 292 -7.10 17.54 26.72
CA VAL A 292 -7.66 16.42 27.50
C VAL A 292 -7.06 16.39 28.90
N TYR A 293 -5.74 16.47 29.02
CA TYR A 293 -5.03 16.51 30.30
C TYR A 293 -5.50 17.66 31.20
N GLN A 294 -5.62 18.87 30.65
CA GLN A 294 -6.12 20.04 31.39
C GLN A 294 -7.57 19.84 31.88
N ARG A 295 -8.37 19.14 31.11
CA ARG A 295 -9.74 18.80 31.51
C ARG A 295 -9.75 17.79 32.65
N GLU A 296 -8.98 16.70 32.54
CA GLU A 296 -8.86 15.68 33.58
C GLU A 296 -8.29 16.29 34.89
N LEU A 297 -7.32 17.20 34.80
CA LEU A 297 -6.78 17.91 35.94
C LEU A 297 -7.84 18.74 36.66
N LYS A 298 -8.65 19.49 35.90
CA LYS A 298 -9.76 20.29 36.48
C LYS A 298 -10.86 19.41 37.07
N GLU A 299 -11.14 18.26 36.51
CA GLU A 299 -12.09 17.29 37.06
C GLU A 299 -11.53 16.65 38.34
N ALA A 300 -10.24 16.32 38.39
CA ALA A 300 -9.56 15.83 39.60
C ALA A 300 -9.51 16.90 40.73
N GLU A 301 -9.18 18.14 40.38
CA GLU A 301 -9.21 19.26 41.34
C GLU A 301 -10.63 19.51 41.93
N LYS A 302 -11.67 19.37 41.09
CA LYS A 302 -13.05 19.54 41.55
C LYS A 302 -13.53 18.42 42.45
N ASN A 303 -12.99 17.23 42.30
CA ASN A 303 -13.34 16.05 43.10
C ASN A 303 -12.46 15.88 44.34
N GLN A 304 -11.46 16.73 44.60
CA GLN A 304 -10.74 16.73 45.84
C GLN A 304 -11.67 17.20 46.97
N PRO A 305 -11.85 16.40 48.03
CA PRO A 305 -12.64 16.83 49.18
C PRO A 305 -11.94 18.05 49.84
N ASP A 306 -12.78 19.03 50.15
CA ASP A 306 -12.36 20.28 50.78
C ASP A 306 -11.59 19.98 52.10
N GLN A 307 -10.26 19.99 52.04
CA GLN A 307 -9.40 19.73 53.18
C GLN A 307 -9.49 20.82 54.28
N SER A 308 -10.27 21.90 54.02
CA SER A 308 -10.51 22.97 54.97
C SER A 308 -11.47 22.60 56.12
N ALA A 309 -12.15 21.45 56.04
CA ALA A 309 -13.08 20.99 57.05
C ALA A 309 -12.48 19.84 57.92
N ILE A 310 -11.30 19.99 58.46
CA ILE A 310 -10.86 19.15 59.58
C ILE A 310 -11.44 19.79 60.86
N PRO A 311 -12.50 19.21 61.45
CA PRO A 311 -12.95 19.67 62.76
C PRO A 311 -11.86 19.37 63.78
N GLY A 312 -11.50 20.39 64.54
CA GLY A 312 -10.49 20.48 65.59
C GLY A 312 -10.02 19.17 66.20
N GLN A 313 -8.70 18.97 66.20
CA GLN A 313 -8.06 18.01 67.06
C GLN A 313 -8.48 18.28 68.52
N PRO A 314 -8.97 17.25 69.26
CA PRO A 314 -9.10 17.38 70.71
C PRO A 314 -7.70 17.48 71.34
N PRO A 315 -7.56 18.18 72.48
CA PRO A 315 -6.28 18.28 73.14
C PRO A 315 -5.81 16.89 73.65
N GLU A 316 -4.53 16.64 73.53
CA GLU A 316 -3.85 15.51 74.06
C GLU A 316 -3.98 15.56 75.64
N ASP A 317 -4.78 14.66 76.19
CA ASP A 317 -4.76 14.38 77.59
C ASP A 317 -4.12 12.99 77.87
N GLU A 318 -3.22 13.02 78.82
CA GLU A 318 -2.34 11.95 79.31
C GLU A 318 -3.06 10.67 79.71
N ASP A 319 -2.36 9.58 79.52
CA ASP A 319 -2.35 8.35 80.35
C ASP A 319 -3.70 7.68 80.72
N GLN A 320 -4.04 6.63 80.01
CA GLN A 320 -4.71 5.49 80.61
C GLN A 320 -4.38 4.17 79.93
N ASP A 321 -3.63 3.33 80.64
CA ASP A 321 -3.54 1.89 80.40
C ASP A 321 -4.93 1.25 80.28
N CYS A 322 -5.23 0.59 79.18
CA CYS A 322 -6.31 -0.38 79.04
C CYS A 322 -5.92 -1.57 78.15
N PRO A 323 -6.31 -2.76 78.55
CA PRO A 323 -5.80 -4.00 77.96
C PRO A 323 -6.63 -4.48 76.81
N ASN A 324 -5.96 -5.15 75.87
CA ASN A 324 -6.41 -6.14 74.93
C ASN A 324 -7.80 -5.95 74.30
N ASP A 325 -7.85 -5.32 73.10
CA ASP A 325 -8.97 -5.43 72.14
C ASP A 325 -8.52 -6.15 70.87
N PRO A 326 -9.41 -6.94 70.30
CA PRO A 326 -9.06 -7.85 69.17
C PRO A 326 -8.70 -7.10 67.91
N GLU A 327 -7.75 -7.66 67.16
CA GLU A 327 -7.26 -7.20 65.87
C GLU A 327 -8.43 -6.83 64.93
N ILE A 328 -8.58 -5.53 64.66
CA ILE A 328 -9.35 -5.02 63.57
C ILE A 328 -8.54 -5.29 62.27
N PRO A 329 -9.08 -5.94 61.24
CA PRO A 329 -8.32 -6.17 60.03
C PRO A 329 -7.93 -4.83 59.41
N ASP A 330 -6.62 -4.68 59.19
CA ASP A 330 -6.02 -3.54 58.49
C ASP A 330 -6.75 -3.27 57.19
N GLY A 331 -7.64 -2.27 57.23
CA GLY A 331 -8.13 -1.66 56.00
C GLY A 331 -6.94 -1.07 55.24
N GLU A 332 -6.63 -1.62 54.10
CA GLU A 332 -5.62 -1.06 53.20
C GLU A 332 -5.80 0.46 53.13
N PRO A 333 -4.76 1.26 53.38
CA PRO A 333 -4.84 2.70 53.25
C PRO A 333 -5.22 2.99 51.80
N SER A 334 -6.37 3.63 51.57
CA SER A 334 -6.79 4.11 50.27
C SER A 334 -5.64 4.92 49.66
N THR A 335 -4.98 4.35 48.68
CA THR A 335 -3.88 4.99 47.95
C THR A 335 -4.36 6.36 47.48
N PRO A 336 -3.69 7.46 47.82
CA PRO A 336 -4.11 8.79 47.36
C PRO A 336 -4.19 8.75 45.84
N GLU A 337 -5.35 9.15 45.32
CA GLU A 337 -5.66 9.20 43.88
C GLU A 337 -4.55 10.02 43.21
N GLN A 338 -3.65 9.34 42.50
CA GLN A 338 -2.51 9.99 41.86
C GLN A 338 -3.02 10.96 40.80
N LEU A 339 -2.62 12.22 40.92
CA LEU A 339 -2.87 13.23 39.87
C LEU A 339 -2.44 12.67 38.51
N PRO A 340 -3.23 12.90 37.45
CA PRO A 340 -2.91 12.42 36.11
C PRO A 340 -1.51 12.89 35.68
N GLU A 341 -0.69 11.97 35.15
CA GLU A 341 0.65 12.34 34.68
C GLU A 341 0.53 13.25 33.44
N PRO A 342 1.39 14.29 33.32
CA PRO A 342 1.39 15.17 32.19
C PRO A 342 1.65 14.38 30.89
N PRO A 343 0.93 14.68 29.78
CA PRO A 343 1.10 13.98 28.52
C PRO A 343 2.53 14.17 28.01
N LYS A 344 3.18 13.07 27.64
CA LYS A 344 4.49 13.13 26.99
C LYS A 344 4.34 13.76 25.60
N GLU A 345 5.25 14.66 25.26
CA GLU A 345 5.24 15.29 23.93
C GLU A 345 5.47 14.23 22.83
N VAL A 346 4.56 14.22 21.88
CA VAL A 346 4.49 13.25 20.80
C VAL A 346 5.12 13.84 19.55
N THR A 347 5.96 13.11 18.85
CA THR A 347 6.47 13.50 17.56
C THR A 347 6.11 12.45 16.53
N ILE A 348 5.34 12.81 15.49
CA ILE A 348 5.11 11.95 14.33
C ILE A 348 6.41 11.94 13.52
N SER A 349 7.36 11.15 13.95
CA SER A 349 8.63 10.96 13.26
C SER A 349 9.01 9.50 13.30
N ARG A 350 9.67 9.06 12.25
CA ARG A 350 10.33 7.76 12.24
C ARG A 350 11.80 8.01 12.51
N ASP A 351 12.34 7.43 13.55
CA ASP A 351 13.77 7.50 13.80
C ASP A 351 14.52 6.75 12.68
N ILE A 352 15.04 7.55 11.73
CA ILE A 352 15.75 7.06 10.54
C ILE A 352 17.05 6.35 10.96
N LYS A 353 17.64 6.78 12.09
CA LYS A 353 18.96 6.27 12.52
C LYS A 353 18.90 4.83 13.02
N THR A 354 17.83 4.44 13.68
CA THR A 354 17.73 3.12 14.30
C THR A 354 17.03 2.07 13.45
N SER A 355 16.05 2.43 12.62
CA SER A 355 15.19 1.43 11.96
C SER A 355 15.46 1.19 10.48
N ALA A 356 15.96 2.15 9.70
CA ALA A 356 16.01 2.01 8.26
C ALA A 356 17.37 1.50 7.72
N ASN A 357 18.48 2.01 8.24
CA ASN A 357 19.81 1.72 7.65
C ASN A 357 20.49 0.46 8.20
N GLY A 358 20.20 0.05 9.43
CA GLY A 358 20.83 -1.14 10.04
C GLY A 358 20.11 -2.44 9.67
N VAL A 359 18.80 -2.49 9.88
CA VAL A 359 18.04 -3.74 9.74
C VAL A 359 17.79 -4.10 8.28
N ARG A 360 17.34 -3.17 7.45
CA ARG A 360 17.04 -3.47 6.03
C ARG A 360 18.29 -3.85 5.25
N SER A 361 19.41 -3.15 5.45
CA SER A 361 20.67 -3.51 4.80
C SER A 361 21.16 -4.91 5.21
N SER A 362 20.94 -5.29 6.47
CA SER A 362 21.24 -6.64 6.94
C SER A 362 20.30 -7.68 6.34
N ILE A 363 18.99 -7.41 6.27
CA ILE A 363 18.01 -8.27 5.59
C ILE A 363 18.39 -8.45 4.12
N TRP A 364 18.75 -7.39 3.43
CA TRP A 364 19.13 -7.43 2.01
C TRP A 364 20.41 -8.24 1.79
N ARG A 365 21.40 -8.08 2.66
CA ARG A 365 22.65 -8.87 2.62
C ARG A 365 22.36 -10.36 2.79
N GLU A 366 21.54 -10.74 3.78
CA GLU A 366 21.15 -12.13 3.97
C GLU A 366 20.26 -12.65 2.81
N GLY A 367 19.41 -11.80 2.24
CA GLY A 367 18.66 -12.11 1.02
C GLY A 367 19.56 -12.40 -0.20
N ILE A 368 20.65 -11.64 -0.36
CA ILE A 368 21.65 -11.91 -1.41
C ILE A 368 22.37 -13.23 -1.14
N LYS A 369 22.76 -13.51 0.10
CA LYS A 369 23.37 -14.81 0.46
C LYS A 369 22.42 -15.98 0.19
N LEU A 370 21.14 -15.83 0.52
CA LEU A 370 20.11 -16.81 0.21
C LEU A 370 20.04 -17.09 -1.30
N PHE A 371 20.02 -16.04 -2.12
CA PHE A 371 20.05 -16.19 -3.58
C PHE A 371 21.31 -16.89 -4.07
N LEU A 372 22.49 -16.49 -3.58
CA LEU A 372 23.77 -17.12 -3.99
C LEU A 372 23.85 -18.61 -3.62
N ALA A 373 23.24 -19.00 -2.49
CA ALA A 373 23.13 -20.40 -2.10
C ALA A 373 22.09 -21.19 -2.95
N HIS A 374 21.08 -20.49 -3.47
CA HIS A 374 19.97 -21.08 -4.23
C HIS A 374 19.69 -20.30 -5.52
N PRO A 375 20.59 -20.33 -6.53
CA PRO A 375 20.47 -19.50 -7.74
C PRO A 375 19.25 -19.82 -8.61
N LEU A 376 18.63 -21.00 -8.44
CA LEU A 376 17.37 -21.37 -9.09
C LEU A 376 16.12 -20.92 -8.32
N GLY A 377 16.32 -20.27 -7.16
CA GLY A 377 15.28 -19.75 -6.30
C GLY A 377 14.81 -20.73 -5.23
N VAL A 378 14.19 -20.18 -4.17
CA VAL A 378 13.70 -20.93 -3.01
C VAL A 378 12.16 -20.95 -2.91
N THR A 379 11.43 -20.28 -3.78
CA THR A 379 10.01 -19.91 -3.68
C THR A 379 9.73 -18.83 -2.62
N ASN A 380 8.62 -18.11 -2.78
CA ASN A 380 8.29 -17.00 -1.89
C ASN A 380 8.03 -17.43 -0.43
N ASN A 381 7.40 -18.59 -0.22
CA ASN A 381 7.11 -19.10 1.12
C ASN A 381 8.34 -19.66 1.85
N ALA A 382 9.40 -19.98 1.12
CA ALA A 382 10.65 -20.48 1.69
C ALA A 382 11.64 -19.35 2.05
N ILE A 383 11.32 -18.09 1.70
CA ILE A 383 12.16 -16.95 2.09
C ILE A 383 12.13 -16.82 3.61
N SER A 384 13.28 -17.05 4.23
CA SER A 384 13.51 -16.87 5.65
C SER A 384 14.95 -16.41 5.84
N VAL A 385 15.13 -15.24 6.44
CA VAL A 385 16.45 -14.71 6.75
C VAL A 385 16.52 -14.34 8.23
N LYS A 386 17.60 -14.75 8.89
CA LYS A 386 17.83 -14.44 10.30
C LYS A 386 18.71 -13.20 10.37
N VAL A 387 18.28 -12.20 11.11
CA VAL A 387 19.00 -10.95 11.32
C VAL A 387 18.98 -10.62 12.80
N PHE A 388 20.15 -10.30 13.33
CA PHE A 388 20.28 -9.80 14.70
C PHE A 388 19.75 -8.37 14.78
N TYR A 389 18.73 -8.16 15.61
CA TYR A 389 18.14 -6.86 15.88
C TYR A 389 17.83 -6.71 17.36
N GLY A 390 18.88 -6.67 18.19
CA GLY A 390 18.71 -6.59 19.63
C GLY A 390 18.06 -7.83 20.28
N VAL A 391 17.47 -8.71 19.47
CA VAL A 391 16.92 -10.02 19.86
C VAL A 391 17.65 -11.06 19.02
N PRO A 392 18.27 -12.07 19.63
CA PRO A 392 18.92 -13.16 18.91
C PRO A 392 17.90 -13.90 18.01
N ASP A 393 18.30 -14.23 16.79
CA ASP A 393 17.57 -15.12 15.87
C ASP A 393 16.19 -14.65 15.40
N TYR A 394 15.95 -13.33 15.28
CA TYR A 394 14.70 -12.87 14.67
C TYR A 394 14.62 -13.24 13.18
N GLU A 395 13.57 -14.00 12.82
CA GLU A 395 13.35 -14.53 11.48
C GLU A 395 12.49 -13.58 10.64
N TYR A 396 13.03 -13.06 9.56
CA TYR A 396 12.30 -12.25 8.57
C TYR A 396 11.88 -13.10 7.38
N ARG A 397 10.57 -13.14 7.10
CA ARG A 397 9.97 -13.81 5.93
C ARG A 397 9.69 -12.86 4.76
N ASN A 398 10.16 -11.63 4.88
CA ASN A 398 10.01 -10.60 3.87
C ASN A 398 11.33 -9.83 3.75
N LEU A 399 11.88 -9.74 2.54
CA LEU A 399 13.12 -9.02 2.29
C LEU A 399 12.91 -7.49 2.23
N HIS A 400 11.68 -6.99 2.30
CA HIS A 400 11.35 -5.56 2.16
C HIS A 400 12.00 -4.89 0.93
N ASN A 401 12.15 -5.67 -0.15
CA ASN A 401 12.61 -5.23 -1.46
C ASN A 401 12.05 -6.21 -2.49
N GLY A 402 11.16 -5.73 -3.36
CA GLY A 402 10.44 -6.57 -4.31
C GLY A 402 11.33 -7.22 -5.36
N TYR A 403 12.38 -6.54 -5.76
CA TYR A 403 13.33 -7.05 -6.76
C TYR A 403 14.19 -8.17 -6.18
N LEU A 404 14.68 -7.97 -4.96
CA LEU A 404 15.46 -9.00 -4.26
C LEU A 404 14.56 -10.19 -3.89
N THR A 405 13.31 -9.93 -3.50
CA THR A 405 12.31 -10.98 -3.25
C THR A 405 12.04 -11.79 -4.53
N LEU A 406 11.87 -11.12 -5.67
CA LEU A 406 11.69 -11.79 -6.96
C LEU A 406 12.93 -12.64 -7.32
N LEU A 407 14.14 -12.09 -7.16
CA LEU A 407 15.39 -12.78 -7.43
C LEU A 407 15.55 -14.02 -6.53
N ALA A 408 15.35 -13.89 -5.21
CA ALA A 408 15.47 -14.99 -4.27
C ALA A 408 14.38 -16.06 -4.47
N ALA A 409 13.15 -15.64 -4.77
CA ALA A 409 12.03 -16.57 -4.90
C ALA A 409 12.01 -17.32 -6.24
N SER A 410 12.24 -16.64 -7.37
CA SER A 410 12.14 -17.21 -8.72
C SER A 410 13.49 -17.57 -9.34
N GLY A 411 14.59 -17.25 -8.65
CA GLY A 411 15.94 -17.46 -9.13
C GLY A 411 16.33 -16.54 -10.27
N ILE A 412 17.56 -16.74 -10.80
CA ILE A 412 18.12 -15.90 -11.84
C ILE A 412 17.32 -15.95 -13.14
N ILE A 413 16.75 -17.10 -13.49
CA ILE A 413 16.00 -17.29 -14.74
C ILE A 413 14.72 -16.47 -14.68
N GLY A 414 13.92 -16.63 -13.62
CA GLY A 414 12.69 -15.88 -13.45
C GLY A 414 12.93 -14.38 -13.38
N PHE A 415 13.92 -13.96 -12.61
CA PHE A 415 14.32 -12.55 -12.51
C PHE A 415 14.71 -11.96 -13.88
N ALA A 416 15.59 -12.65 -14.65
CA ALA A 416 16.03 -12.20 -15.95
C ALA A 416 14.88 -12.07 -16.96
N LEU A 417 13.92 -13.00 -16.96
CA LEU A 417 12.74 -12.93 -17.83
C LEU A 417 11.88 -11.69 -17.54
N ILE A 418 11.65 -11.37 -16.27
CA ILE A 418 10.89 -10.16 -15.89
C ILE A 418 11.67 -8.89 -16.19
N LEU A 419 12.98 -8.90 -16.00
CA LEU A 419 13.85 -7.77 -16.35
C LEU A 419 13.82 -7.51 -17.87
N VAL A 420 13.97 -8.54 -18.69
CA VAL A 420 13.87 -8.45 -20.16
C VAL A 420 12.50 -7.93 -20.58
N PHE A 421 11.41 -8.46 -19.98
CA PHE A 421 10.07 -7.93 -20.21
C PHE A 421 9.99 -6.44 -19.87
N GLY A 422 10.43 -6.04 -18.68
CA GLY A 422 10.34 -4.66 -18.20
C GLY A 422 11.09 -3.69 -19.11
N VAL A 423 12.37 -3.99 -19.42
CA VAL A 423 13.20 -3.15 -20.29
C VAL A 423 12.57 -3.04 -21.68
N TRP A 424 12.22 -4.17 -22.28
CA TRP A 424 11.63 -4.17 -23.64
C TRP A 424 10.27 -3.45 -23.68
N PHE A 425 9.41 -3.68 -22.68
CA PHE A 425 8.11 -3.04 -22.57
C PHE A 425 8.24 -1.51 -22.44
N PHE A 426 9.08 -1.02 -21.54
CA PHE A 426 9.27 0.41 -21.33
C PHE A 426 9.92 1.08 -22.54
N ILE A 427 10.87 0.45 -23.23
CA ILE A 427 11.41 0.96 -24.51
C ILE A 427 10.28 1.12 -25.54
N LYS A 428 9.39 0.12 -25.68
CA LYS A 428 8.24 0.21 -26.60
C LYS A 428 7.26 1.31 -26.16
N ALA A 429 6.99 1.43 -24.86
CA ALA A 429 6.09 2.46 -24.35
C ALA A 429 6.63 3.88 -24.60
N LEU A 430 7.93 4.11 -24.36
CA LEU A 430 8.58 5.39 -24.64
C LEU A 430 8.64 5.71 -26.14
N ARG A 431 8.90 4.71 -27.01
CA ARG A 431 8.80 4.89 -28.46
C ARG A 431 7.37 5.22 -28.90
N GLY A 432 6.36 4.50 -28.38
CA GLY A 432 4.96 4.81 -28.64
C GLY A 432 4.57 6.23 -28.21
N LEU A 433 5.12 6.67 -27.08
CA LEU A 433 4.93 8.04 -26.59
C LEU A 433 5.59 9.08 -27.50
N SER A 434 6.84 8.85 -27.94
CA SER A 434 7.58 9.78 -28.80
C SER A 434 6.96 9.93 -30.19
N THR A 435 6.24 8.92 -30.68
CA THR A 435 5.53 8.95 -31.97
C THR A 435 4.06 9.37 -31.85
N CYS A 436 3.59 9.67 -30.65
CA CYS A 436 2.21 10.08 -30.41
C CYS A 436 1.99 11.55 -30.77
N HIS A 437 1.21 11.82 -31.81
CA HIS A 437 0.86 13.18 -32.28
C HIS A 437 -0.39 13.74 -31.58
N ASP A 438 -1.21 12.89 -30.99
CA ASP A 438 -2.40 13.30 -30.22
C ASP A 438 -1.98 13.70 -28.80
N GLU A 439 -2.16 14.98 -28.46
CA GLU A 439 -1.75 15.54 -27.17
C GLU A 439 -2.50 14.87 -25.99
N ALA A 440 -3.79 14.60 -26.13
CA ALA A 440 -4.59 13.96 -25.09
C ALA A 440 -4.15 12.50 -24.87
N LYS A 441 -3.86 11.76 -25.93
CA LYS A 441 -3.32 10.40 -25.88
C LYS A 441 -1.91 10.41 -25.28
N GLY A 442 -1.04 11.36 -25.68
CA GLY A 442 0.31 11.51 -25.15
C GLY A 442 0.31 11.83 -23.65
N LEU A 443 -0.59 12.72 -23.21
CA LEU A 443 -0.77 13.02 -21.79
C LEU A 443 -1.22 11.78 -21.01
N LEU A 444 -2.21 11.04 -21.50
CA LEU A 444 -2.67 9.79 -20.88
C LEU A 444 -1.53 8.78 -20.76
N LEU A 445 -0.79 8.52 -21.83
CA LEU A 445 0.36 7.62 -21.82
C LEU A 445 1.41 8.04 -20.81
N SER A 446 1.73 9.35 -20.73
CA SER A 446 2.69 9.90 -19.75
C SER A 446 2.25 9.61 -18.31
N VAL A 447 0.97 9.82 -17.99
CA VAL A 447 0.41 9.51 -16.66
C VAL A 447 0.47 8.00 -16.37
N LEU A 448 0.08 7.16 -17.32
CA LEU A 448 0.08 5.71 -17.13
C LEU A 448 1.50 5.16 -16.91
N ILE A 449 2.48 5.59 -17.74
CA ILE A 449 3.88 5.17 -17.61
C ILE A 449 4.46 5.64 -16.26
N ALA A 450 4.22 6.90 -15.88
CA ALA A 450 4.69 7.44 -14.62
C ALA A 450 4.06 6.72 -13.42
N SER A 451 2.77 6.37 -13.49
CA SER A 451 2.08 5.61 -12.45
C SER A 451 2.65 4.19 -12.30
N CYS A 452 2.93 3.50 -13.40
CA CYS A 452 3.61 2.20 -13.36
C CYS A 452 5.00 2.31 -12.73
N GLY A 453 5.78 3.32 -13.14
CA GLY A 453 7.10 3.58 -12.57
C GLY A 453 7.06 3.92 -11.08
N ALA A 454 6.04 4.66 -10.62
CA ALA A 454 5.84 4.98 -9.21
C ALA A 454 5.54 3.72 -8.37
N ILE A 455 4.69 2.82 -8.86
CA ILE A 455 4.41 1.54 -8.19
C ILE A 455 5.69 0.68 -8.13
N LEU A 456 6.43 0.59 -9.23
CA LEU A 456 7.69 -0.17 -9.28
C LEU A 456 8.78 0.44 -8.38
N ALA A 457 8.82 1.76 -8.23
CA ALA A 457 9.75 2.42 -7.32
C ALA A 457 9.41 2.13 -5.84
N ALA A 458 8.14 2.02 -5.47
CA ALA A 458 7.74 1.60 -4.12
C ALA A 458 8.26 0.22 -3.76
N ASP A 459 8.36 -0.68 -4.72
CA ASP A 459 8.87 -2.05 -4.52
C ASP A 459 10.37 -2.12 -4.19
N LEU A 460 11.11 -1.02 -4.33
CA LEU A 460 12.49 -0.94 -3.81
C LEU A 460 12.54 -1.09 -2.28
N VAL A 461 11.45 -0.76 -1.59
CA VAL A 461 11.40 -0.74 -0.12
C VAL A 461 10.22 -1.53 0.45
N ASN A 462 9.43 -2.21 -0.37
CA ASN A 462 8.23 -2.92 0.06
C ASN A 462 8.09 -4.29 -0.64
N GLY A 463 6.99 -4.57 -1.30
CA GLY A 463 6.51 -5.86 -1.77
C GLY A 463 7.23 -6.50 -2.94
N CYS A 464 6.48 -7.25 -3.75
CA CYS A 464 6.96 -7.87 -4.99
C CYS A 464 5.82 -7.91 -6.02
N PHE A 465 5.94 -7.10 -7.07
CA PHE A 465 4.90 -6.86 -8.09
C PHE A 465 4.53 -8.08 -8.96
N VAL A 466 5.29 -9.15 -8.87
CA VAL A 466 5.01 -10.39 -9.62
C VAL A 466 4.42 -11.47 -8.72
N LEU A 467 5.03 -11.70 -7.56
CA LEU A 467 4.73 -12.86 -6.71
C LEU A 467 3.79 -12.54 -5.54
N TRP A 468 3.52 -11.27 -5.29
CA TRP A 468 2.63 -10.87 -4.20
C TRP A 468 1.23 -10.52 -4.68
N ARG A 469 0.26 -10.81 -3.83
CA ARG A 469 -1.12 -10.41 -4.01
C ARG A 469 -1.30 -9.05 -3.34
N GLY A 470 -1.30 -8.00 -4.14
CA GLY A 470 -1.43 -6.62 -3.66
C GLY A 470 -2.31 -5.79 -4.58
N LEU A 471 -3.06 -4.88 -3.99
CA LEU A 471 -3.90 -3.96 -4.75
C LEU A 471 -3.10 -3.11 -5.75
N PRO A 472 -1.90 -2.57 -5.40
CA PRO A 472 -1.06 -1.86 -6.36
C PRO A 472 -0.70 -2.69 -7.59
N TYR A 473 -0.58 -4.02 -7.44
CA TYR A 473 -0.15 -4.90 -8.53
C TYR A 473 -1.28 -5.21 -9.51
N ILE A 474 -2.54 -5.29 -9.05
CA ILE A 474 -3.68 -5.32 -9.98
C ILE A 474 -3.68 -4.06 -10.83
N PHE A 475 -3.51 -2.89 -10.22
CA PHE A 475 -3.39 -1.64 -10.95
C PHE A 475 -2.23 -1.67 -11.92
N LEU A 476 -1.04 -2.04 -11.47
CA LEU A 476 0.15 -2.12 -12.32
C LEU A 476 -0.11 -2.94 -13.59
N TRP A 477 -0.59 -4.17 -13.46
CA TRP A 477 -0.78 -5.06 -14.60
C TRP A 477 -1.91 -4.62 -15.52
N LEU A 478 -2.98 -4.02 -15.01
CA LEU A 478 -4.03 -3.40 -15.84
C LEU A 478 -3.53 -2.15 -16.56
N LEU A 479 -2.72 -1.31 -15.89
CA LEU A 479 -2.13 -0.12 -16.53
C LEU A 479 -1.11 -0.50 -17.60
N LEU A 480 -0.27 -1.52 -17.36
CA LEU A 480 0.63 -2.07 -18.37
C LEU A 480 -0.17 -2.61 -19.59
N GLY A 481 -1.29 -3.30 -19.35
CA GLY A 481 -2.19 -3.76 -20.41
C GLY A 481 -2.82 -2.59 -21.19
N GLU A 482 -3.24 -1.53 -20.51
CA GLU A 482 -3.76 -0.31 -21.16
C GLU A 482 -2.70 0.40 -22.00
N ILE A 483 -1.47 0.57 -21.47
CA ILE A 483 -0.34 1.13 -22.23
C ILE A 483 -0.09 0.29 -23.47
N CYS A 484 -0.02 -1.04 -23.32
CA CYS A 484 0.17 -1.96 -24.46
C CYS A 484 -0.89 -1.76 -25.54
N ALA A 485 -2.16 -1.64 -25.16
CA ALA A 485 -3.25 -1.38 -26.09
C ALA A 485 -3.10 -0.02 -26.79
N GLN A 486 -2.80 1.04 -26.03
CA GLN A 486 -2.66 2.40 -26.55
C GLN A 486 -1.52 2.54 -27.58
N ILE A 487 -0.40 1.82 -27.38
CA ILE A 487 0.73 1.87 -28.33
C ILE A 487 0.55 0.97 -29.54
N THR A 488 -0.34 -0.05 -29.47
CA THR A 488 -0.60 -0.97 -30.60
C THR A 488 -1.80 -0.56 -31.43
N GLU A 489 -2.73 0.23 -30.91
CA GLU A 489 -3.84 0.78 -31.63
C GLU A 489 -3.34 1.81 -32.66
N PRO A 490 -3.64 1.63 -33.98
CA PRO A 490 -3.27 2.62 -34.99
C PRO A 490 -3.87 3.97 -34.56
N SER A 491 -3.07 5.02 -34.64
CA SER A 491 -3.59 6.39 -34.47
C SER A 491 -4.74 6.54 -35.48
N SER A 492 -5.93 6.87 -34.99
CA SER A 492 -7.09 7.17 -35.84
C SER A 492 -6.83 8.48 -36.58
N GLY A 493 -5.78 8.47 -37.42
CA GLY A 493 -5.48 9.53 -38.34
C GLY A 493 -6.54 9.51 -39.43
N LYS A 494 -7.35 10.56 -39.45
CA LYS A 494 -8.18 11.07 -40.53
C LYS A 494 -8.22 10.17 -41.76
N LYS A 495 -9.31 9.37 -41.89
CA LYS A 495 -9.87 9.09 -43.21
C LYS A 495 -10.73 10.28 -43.63
#